data_9f43037dc58acb4308aedd0c333323f1
#
_entry.id   9f43037dc58acb4308aedd0c333323f1
#
_cell.length_a   1.000
_cell.length_b   1.000
_cell.length_c   1.000
_cell.angle_alpha   90.00
_cell.angle_beta   90.00
_cell.angle_gamma   90.00
#
_symmetry.space_group_name_H-M   'P 1'
#
loop_
_entity.id
_entity.type
_entity.pdbx_description
1 polymer ?
#
loop_
_entity_poly.entity_id
_entity_poly.type
_entity_poly.pdbx_seq_one_letter_code
_entity_poly.pdbx_strand_id
1 'polypeptide(L)'
;MTTVLVVDDEAPIRLLCRVNLEAEHMKVLEASDGDKGLEMARAERPDVVLLDVMMPGRSGWEVAEELLADEATSGIPIIFLTARAEVRDRAKGIDLGGVDYVTKPFNPVELAPLVRDLVHRVESGERDELRREKFAEVRELLERD
;
A
#
# COMPACT_ATOMS: atom_id res chain seq x y z
N MET A 1 7.35 9.63 -14.43
CA MET A 1 8.01 8.71 -13.47
C MET A 1 7.09 8.43 -12.31
N THR A 2 6.87 7.17 -12.02
CA THR A 2 6.03 6.76 -10.89
C THR A 2 6.74 7.02 -9.56
N THR A 3 6.08 7.69 -8.64
CA THR A 3 6.60 7.98 -7.30
C THR A 3 5.90 7.08 -6.28
N VAL A 4 6.71 6.33 -5.53
CA VAL A 4 6.23 5.38 -4.52
C VAL A 4 6.69 5.85 -3.14
N LEU A 5 5.77 5.98 -2.19
CA LEU A 5 6.11 6.23 -0.80
C LEU A 5 6.06 4.90 -0.04
N VAL A 6 7.17 4.53 0.57
CA VAL A 6 7.27 3.32 1.40
C VAL A 6 7.26 3.73 2.86
N VAL A 7 6.24 3.30 3.59
CA VAL A 7 6.09 3.59 5.02
C VAL A 7 6.23 2.27 5.79
N ASP A 8 7.37 2.08 6.43
CA ASP A 8 7.70 0.87 7.16
C ASP A 8 8.76 1.20 8.20
N ASP A 9 8.61 0.73 9.43
CA ASP A 9 9.56 0.99 10.50
C ASP A 9 10.85 0.17 10.37
N GLU A 10 10.85 -0.87 9.56
CA GLU A 10 12.01 -1.73 9.35
C GLU A 10 12.88 -1.22 8.19
N ALA A 11 14.06 -0.70 8.51
CA ALA A 11 15.00 -0.19 7.50
C ALA A 11 15.36 -1.22 6.42
N PRO A 12 15.59 -2.51 6.74
CA PRO A 12 15.86 -3.51 5.71
C PRO A 12 14.73 -3.68 4.70
N ILE A 13 13.48 -3.57 5.14
CA ILE A 13 12.32 -3.67 4.24
C ILE A 13 12.26 -2.46 3.31
N ARG A 14 12.47 -1.26 3.86
CA ARG A 14 12.52 -0.04 3.04
C ARG A 14 13.61 -0.13 1.98
N LEU A 15 14.79 -0.65 2.36
CA LEU A 15 15.91 -0.82 1.42
C LEU A 15 15.57 -1.80 0.30
N LEU A 16 14.96 -2.94 0.63
CA LEU A 16 14.53 -3.93 -0.36
C LEU A 16 13.55 -3.32 -1.37
N CYS A 17 12.57 -2.57 -0.88
CA CYS A 17 11.61 -1.89 -1.73
C CYS A 17 12.31 -0.86 -2.63
N ARG A 18 13.15 -0.02 -2.03
CA ARG A 18 13.87 1.01 -2.77
C ARG A 18 14.72 0.44 -3.90
N VAL A 19 15.56 -0.54 -3.60
CA VAL A 19 16.47 -1.13 -4.59
C VAL A 19 15.69 -1.69 -5.79
N ASN A 20 14.64 -2.44 -5.50
CA ASN A 20 13.86 -3.08 -6.56
C ASN A 20 13.00 -2.10 -7.36
N LEU A 21 12.42 -1.10 -6.71
CA LEU A 21 11.61 -0.11 -7.40
C LEU A 21 12.45 0.88 -8.21
N GLU A 22 13.58 1.34 -7.64
CA GLU A 22 14.49 2.23 -8.36
C GLU A 22 15.12 1.54 -9.58
N ALA A 23 15.40 0.24 -9.49
CA ALA A 23 15.89 -0.54 -10.63
C ALA A 23 14.91 -0.52 -11.81
N GLU A 24 13.64 -0.30 -11.55
CA GLU A 24 12.59 -0.20 -12.56
C GLU A 24 12.20 1.26 -12.86
N HIS A 25 13.10 2.17 -12.57
CA HIS A 25 12.98 3.61 -12.87
C HIS A 25 11.82 4.31 -12.14
N MET A 26 11.50 3.86 -10.94
CA MET A 26 10.54 4.54 -10.07
C MET A 26 11.27 5.40 -9.07
N LYS A 27 10.65 6.52 -8.68
CA LYS A 27 11.16 7.37 -7.61
C LYS A 27 10.62 6.85 -6.27
N VAL A 28 11.49 6.62 -5.31
CA VAL A 28 11.09 6.07 -4.00
C VAL A 28 11.32 7.09 -2.90
N LEU A 29 10.27 7.34 -2.12
CA LEU A 29 10.32 8.12 -0.89
C LEU A 29 10.14 7.15 0.26
N GLU A 30 10.82 7.43 1.39
CA GLU A 30 10.76 6.56 2.56
C GLU A 30 10.31 7.32 3.80
N ALA A 31 9.48 6.66 4.61
CA ALA A 31 9.10 7.14 5.92
C ALA A 31 9.23 5.99 6.91
N SER A 32 9.83 6.25 8.07
CA SER A 32 10.10 5.22 9.08
C SER A 32 9.00 5.07 10.13
N ASP A 33 7.96 5.90 10.07
CA ASP A 33 6.81 5.82 10.97
C ASP A 33 5.57 6.43 10.32
N GLY A 34 4.43 6.25 10.97
CA GLY A 34 3.16 6.70 10.44
C GLY A 34 3.03 8.21 10.30
N ASP A 35 3.55 8.97 11.28
CA ASP A 35 3.47 10.43 11.26
C ASP A 35 4.26 11.00 10.09
N LYS A 36 5.48 10.50 9.88
CA LYS A 36 6.30 10.89 8.73
C LYS A 36 5.64 10.48 7.42
N GLY A 37 5.03 9.31 7.40
CA GLY A 37 4.30 8.82 6.22
C GLY A 37 3.18 9.76 5.82
N LEU A 38 2.37 10.20 6.79
CA LEU A 38 1.29 11.16 6.56
C LEU A 38 1.81 12.49 6.06
N GLU A 39 2.86 13.01 6.69
CA GLU A 39 3.47 14.27 6.30
C GLU A 39 3.98 14.22 4.87
N MET A 40 4.71 13.17 4.52
CA MET A 40 5.27 13.00 3.17
C MET A 40 4.19 12.78 2.12
N ALA A 41 3.15 12.02 2.44
CA ALA A 41 2.05 11.81 1.51
C ALA A 41 1.35 13.12 1.15
N ARG A 42 1.15 13.99 2.15
CA ARG A 42 0.51 15.30 1.95
C ARG A 42 1.40 16.25 1.16
N ALA A 43 2.71 16.23 1.45
CA ALA A 43 3.66 17.14 0.81
C ALA A 43 4.01 16.72 -0.62
N GLU A 44 4.25 15.44 -0.82
CA GLU A 44 4.80 14.91 -2.08
C GLU A 44 3.75 14.31 -3.01
N ARG A 45 2.58 13.97 -2.51
CA ARG A 45 1.49 13.34 -3.27
C ARG A 45 1.97 12.22 -4.18
N PRO A 46 2.47 11.12 -3.59
CA PRO A 46 2.97 10.00 -4.39
C PRO A 46 1.86 9.34 -5.21
N ASP A 47 2.25 8.57 -6.21
CA ASP A 47 1.31 7.83 -7.04
C ASP A 47 0.74 6.62 -6.32
N VAL A 48 1.48 6.07 -5.35
CA VAL A 48 1.06 4.93 -4.53
C VAL A 48 1.80 4.95 -3.20
N VAL A 49 1.14 4.45 -2.16
CA VAL A 49 1.74 4.27 -0.82
C VAL A 49 1.81 2.78 -0.51
N LEU A 50 3.02 2.29 -0.23
CA LEU A 50 3.23 0.96 0.34
C LEU A 50 3.27 1.17 1.85
N LEU A 51 2.32 0.61 2.58
CA LEU A 51 2.08 0.94 3.98
C LEU A 51 2.10 -0.29 4.87
N ASP A 52 3.10 -0.36 5.76
CA ASP A 52 3.19 -1.41 6.76
C ASP A 52 2.06 -1.28 7.77
N VAL A 53 1.42 -2.39 8.07
CA VAL A 53 0.31 -2.45 9.02
C VAL A 53 0.81 -2.38 10.46
N MET A 54 1.88 -3.11 10.76
CA MET A 54 2.39 -3.28 12.13
C MET A 54 3.55 -2.33 12.42
N MET A 55 3.26 -1.13 12.87
CA MET A 55 4.28 -0.15 13.25
C MET A 55 4.06 0.32 14.69
N PRO A 56 5.15 0.65 15.42
CA PRO A 56 5.04 1.27 16.73
C PRO A 56 4.36 2.63 16.63
N GLY A 57 3.63 3.01 17.66
CA GLY A 57 2.87 4.26 17.67
C GLY A 57 1.65 4.16 16.78
N ARG A 58 1.60 4.96 15.72
CA ARG A 58 0.48 4.95 14.77
C ARG A 58 0.57 3.75 13.84
N SER A 59 -0.47 2.90 13.84
CA SER A 59 -0.51 1.72 12.97
C SER A 59 -0.79 2.10 11.51
N GLY A 60 -0.53 1.16 10.60
CA GLY A 60 -0.86 1.37 9.19
C GLY A 60 -2.35 1.59 8.95
N TRP A 61 -3.20 0.96 9.75
CA TRP A 61 -4.65 1.17 9.67
C TRP A 61 -5.03 2.61 9.97
N GLU A 62 -4.45 3.18 11.04
CA GLU A 62 -4.69 4.57 11.42
C GLU A 62 -4.19 5.55 10.36
N VAL A 63 -3.03 5.29 9.78
CA VAL A 63 -2.48 6.10 8.69
C VAL A 63 -3.43 6.08 7.49
N ALA A 64 -3.92 4.90 7.12
CA ALA A 64 -4.85 4.75 6.00
C ALA A 64 -6.15 5.52 6.23
N GLU A 65 -6.71 5.45 7.44
CA GLU A 65 -7.91 6.20 7.80
C GLU A 65 -7.72 7.70 7.60
N GLU A 66 -6.59 8.24 8.04
CA GLU A 66 -6.29 9.66 7.89
C GLU A 66 -6.04 10.07 6.44
N LEU A 67 -5.36 9.22 5.66
CA LEU A 67 -5.16 9.48 4.23
C LEU A 67 -6.49 9.54 3.48
N LEU A 68 -7.40 8.64 3.81
CA LEU A 68 -8.73 8.59 3.17
C LEU A 68 -9.64 9.73 3.59
N ALA A 69 -9.47 10.25 4.80
CA ALA A 69 -10.27 11.36 5.31
C ALA A 69 -9.85 12.72 4.76
N ASP A 70 -8.65 12.82 4.19
CA ASP A 70 -8.10 14.06 3.65
C ASP A 70 -8.28 14.07 2.13
N GLU A 71 -9.00 15.07 1.60
CA GLU A 71 -9.24 15.20 0.16
C GLU A 71 -7.96 15.22 -0.67
N ALA A 72 -6.89 15.78 -0.12
CA ALA A 72 -5.61 15.89 -0.81
C ALA A 72 -4.95 14.53 -1.05
N THR A 73 -5.25 13.53 -0.22
CA THR A 73 -4.61 12.21 -0.25
C THR A 73 -5.58 11.05 -0.49
N SER A 74 -6.89 11.29 -0.43
CA SER A 74 -7.90 10.24 -0.54
C SER A 74 -7.86 9.47 -1.87
N GLY A 75 -7.34 10.09 -2.92
CA GLY A 75 -7.20 9.46 -4.24
C GLY A 75 -5.95 8.60 -4.41
N ILE A 76 -5.02 8.66 -3.48
CA ILE A 76 -3.77 7.90 -3.58
C ILE A 76 -4.03 6.43 -3.24
N PRO A 77 -3.75 5.49 -4.15
CA PRO A 77 -3.94 4.07 -3.86
C PRO A 77 -2.96 3.57 -2.79
N ILE A 78 -3.44 2.70 -1.92
CA ILE A 78 -2.66 2.14 -0.81
C ILE A 78 -2.52 0.64 -1.02
N ILE A 79 -1.27 0.16 -0.94
CA ILE A 79 -0.97 -1.26 -0.92
C ILE A 79 -0.47 -1.57 0.50
N PHE A 80 -1.20 -2.38 1.24
CA PHE A 80 -0.80 -2.74 2.60
C PHE A 80 0.28 -3.82 2.59
N LEU A 81 1.31 -3.60 3.41
CA LEU A 81 2.34 -4.60 3.69
C LEU A 81 1.99 -5.23 5.03
N THR A 82 1.71 -6.50 5.06
CA THR A 82 1.29 -7.18 6.27
C THR A 82 2.13 -8.42 6.53
N ALA A 83 2.53 -8.62 7.79
CA ALA A 83 3.24 -9.82 8.20
C ALA A 83 2.30 -11.02 8.36
N ARG A 84 0.98 -10.77 8.31
CA ARG A 84 -0.02 -11.81 8.50
C ARG A 84 -0.76 -12.10 7.20
N ALA A 85 -0.81 -13.38 6.85
CA ALA A 85 -1.59 -13.85 5.71
C ALA A 85 -3.07 -14.09 6.08
N GLU A 86 -3.51 -13.61 7.24
CA GLU A 86 -4.88 -13.83 7.72
C GLU A 86 -5.89 -13.05 6.89
N VAL A 87 -6.99 -13.71 6.58
CA VAL A 87 -8.06 -13.15 5.75
C VAL A 87 -8.67 -11.89 6.38
N ARG A 88 -8.75 -11.85 7.72
CA ARG A 88 -9.29 -10.67 8.44
C ARG A 88 -8.50 -9.40 8.15
N ASP A 89 -7.16 -9.50 8.13
CA ASP A 89 -6.31 -8.34 7.85
C ASP A 89 -6.50 -7.86 6.41
N ARG A 90 -6.65 -8.80 5.49
CA ARG A 90 -6.91 -8.49 4.08
C ARG A 90 -8.26 -7.76 3.91
N ALA A 91 -9.30 -8.30 4.56
CA ALA A 91 -10.63 -7.69 4.53
C ALA A 91 -10.60 -6.28 5.09
N LYS A 92 -9.92 -6.05 6.21
CA LYS A 92 -9.79 -4.75 6.84
C LYS A 92 -9.09 -3.75 5.92
N GLY A 93 -8.01 -4.19 5.26
CA GLY A 93 -7.30 -3.35 4.30
C GLY A 93 -8.18 -2.88 3.15
N ILE A 94 -8.97 -3.77 2.58
CA ILE A 94 -9.89 -3.45 1.49
C ILE A 94 -11.01 -2.51 1.98
N ASP A 95 -11.58 -2.77 3.17
CA ASP A 95 -12.61 -1.92 3.76
C ASP A 95 -12.10 -0.49 3.99
N LEU A 96 -10.82 -0.34 4.34
CA LEU A 96 -10.20 0.97 4.53
C LEU A 96 -9.78 1.63 3.22
N GLY A 97 -10.21 1.11 2.07
CA GLY A 97 -9.94 1.73 0.78
C GLY A 97 -8.62 1.35 0.13
N GLY A 98 -7.91 0.39 0.69
CA GLY A 98 -6.71 -0.16 0.05
C GLY A 98 -7.09 -0.88 -1.24
N VAL A 99 -6.21 -0.83 -2.23
CA VAL A 99 -6.45 -1.48 -3.51
C VAL A 99 -5.76 -2.83 -3.63
N ASP A 100 -4.81 -3.11 -2.74
CA ASP A 100 -4.14 -4.41 -2.70
C ASP A 100 -3.42 -4.60 -1.36
N TYR A 101 -2.88 -5.77 -1.17
CA TYR A 101 -2.06 -6.13 -0.01
C TYR A 101 -0.92 -7.04 -0.45
N VAL A 102 0.19 -6.98 0.28
CA VAL A 102 1.35 -7.85 0.04
C VAL A 102 1.73 -8.46 1.39
N THR A 103 1.87 -9.77 1.44
CA THR A 103 2.20 -10.48 2.68
C THR A 103 3.71 -10.61 2.82
N LYS A 104 4.23 -10.23 3.99
CA LYS A 104 5.64 -10.44 4.35
C LYS A 104 5.84 -11.89 4.81
N PRO A 105 6.93 -12.55 4.44
CA PRO A 105 7.94 -12.08 3.51
C PRO A 105 7.44 -12.10 2.07
N PHE A 106 7.85 -11.13 1.28
CA PHE A 106 7.47 -11.04 -0.13
C PHE A 106 8.70 -11.12 -1.03
N ASN A 107 8.48 -11.44 -2.30
CA ASN A 107 9.55 -11.41 -3.30
C ASN A 107 9.68 -9.97 -3.82
N PRO A 108 10.79 -9.25 -3.48
CA PRO A 108 10.92 -7.84 -3.87
C PRO A 108 10.86 -7.60 -5.38
N VAL A 109 11.24 -8.59 -6.18
CA VAL A 109 11.22 -8.49 -7.65
C VAL A 109 9.79 -8.33 -8.19
N GLU A 110 8.79 -8.77 -7.44
CA GLU A 110 7.38 -8.68 -7.85
C GLU A 110 6.74 -7.34 -7.54
N LEU A 111 7.40 -6.50 -6.73
CA LEU A 111 6.82 -5.21 -6.32
C LEU A 111 6.63 -4.23 -7.47
N ALA A 112 7.64 -4.03 -8.30
CA ALA A 112 7.56 -3.05 -9.38
C ALA A 112 6.46 -3.39 -10.40
N PRO A 113 6.34 -4.63 -10.88
CA PRO A 113 5.22 -5.00 -11.74
C PRO A 113 3.86 -4.77 -11.10
N LEU A 114 3.72 -5.10 -9.80
CA LEU A 114 2.48 -4.90 -9.06
C LEU A 114 2.13 -3.41 -8.98
N VAL A 115 3.08 -2.58 -8.59
CA VAL A 115 2.90 -1.13 -8.48
C VAL A 115 2.53 -0.53 -9.84
N ARG A 116 3.26 -0.91 -10.89
CA ARG A 116 3.03 -0.40 -12.23
C ARG A 116 1.63 -0.73 -12.73
N ASP A 117 1.20 -1.98 -12.54
CA ASP A 117 -0.12 -2.43 -12.95
C ASP A 117 -1.22 -1.67 -12.21
N LEU A 118 -1.09 -1.56 -10.87
CA LEU A 118 -2.08 -0.88 -10.05
C LEU A 118 -2.19 0.61 -10.36
N VAL A 119 -1.06 1.29 -10.53
CA VAL A 119 -1.05 2.72 -10.88
C VAL A 119 -1.72 2.92 -12.24
N HIS A 120 -1.40 2.08 -13.21
CA HIS A 120 -2.01 2.14 -14.53
C HIS A 120 -3.53 1.95 -14.48
N ARG A 121 -4.00 0.97 -13.73
CA ARG A 121 -5.43 0.70 -13.59
C ARG A 121 -6.17 1.83 -12.86
N VAL A 122 -5.55 2.40 -11.83
CA VAL A 122 -6.13 3.54 -11.11
C VAL A 122 -6.23 4.76 -12.02
N GLU A 123 -5.18 5.05 -12.80
CA GLU A 123 -5.18 6.17 -13.76
C GLU A 123 -6.23 5.97 -14.85
N SER A 124 -6.55 4.72 -15.19
CA SER A 124 -7.59 4.38 -16.18
C SER A 124 -9.01 4.42 -15.60
N GLY A 125 -9.17 4.80 -14.32
CA GLY A 125 -10.47 4.87 -13.68
C GLY A 125 -11.00 3.55 -13.15
N GLU A 126 -10.14 2.54 -12.99
CA GLU A 126 -10.54 1.19 -12.57
C GLU A 126 -10.42 0.96 -11.06
N ARG A 127 -10.23 2.01 -10.26
CA ARG A 127 -10.03 1.87 -8.81
C ARG A 127 -11.16 1.11 -8.12
N ASP A 128 -12.40 1.48 -8.40
CA ASP A 128 -13.56 0.83 -7.79
C ASP A 128 -13.69 -0.62 -8.23
N GLU A 129 -13.36 -0.90 -9.48
CA GLU A 129 -13.36 -2.25 -10.01
C GLU A 129 -12.29 -3.11 -9.32
N LEU A 130 -11.08 -2.57 -9.12
CA LEU A 130 -10.01 -3.24 -8.39
C LEU A 130 -10.45 -3.60 -6.97
N ARG A 131 -11.08 -2.66 -6.28
CA ARG A 131 -11.57 -2.91 -4.93
C ARG A 131 -12.63 -4.00 -4.90
N ARG A 132 -13.55 -4.01 -5.86
CA ARG A 132 -14.56 -5.06 -5.97
C ARG A 132 -13.94 -6.43 -6.22
N GLU A 133 -12.93 -6.50 -7.10
CA GLU A 133 -12.22 -7.75 -7.37
C GLU A 133 -11.54 -8.29 -6.12
N LYS A 134 -10.84 -7.44 -5.38
CA LYS A 134 -10.15 -7.85 -4.15
C LYS A 134 -11.14 -8.23 -3.06
N PHE A 135 -12.22 -7.51 -2.95
CA PHE A 135 -13.28 -7.82 -1.98
C PHE A 135 -13.91 -9.19 -2.27
N ALA A 136 -14.19 -9.47 -3.54
CA ALA A 136 -14.72 -10.77 -3.95
C ALA A 136 -13.73 -11.90 -3.65
N GLU A 137 -12.43 -11.69 -3.90
CA GLU A 137 -11.38 -12.65 -3.61
C GLU A 137 -11.31 -12.96 -2.11
N VAL A 138 -11.32 -11.94 -1.27
CA VAL A 138 -11.30 -12.10 0.18
C VAL A 138 -12.56 -12.79 0.67
N ARG A 139 -13.71 -12.41 0.15
CA ARG A 139 -15.00 -13.00 0.51
C ARG A 139 -15.04 -14.50 0.20
N GLU A 140 -14.50 -14.88 -0.97
CA GLU A 140 -14.39 -16.28 -1.35
C GLU A 140 -13.53 -17.06 -0.35
N LEU A 141 -12.42 -16.48 0.10
CA LEU A 141 -11.55 -17.09 1.10
C LEU A 141 -12.27 -17.27 2.45
N LEU A 142 -13.10 -16.29 2.84
CA LEU A 142 -13.91 -16.38 4.08
C LEU A 142 -14.96 -17.48 4.01
N GLU A 143 -15.54 -17.70 2.84
CA GLU A 143 -16.61 -18.70 2.64
C GLU A 143 -16.07 -20.14 2.61
N ARG A 144 -14.75 -20.32 2.40
CA ARG A 144 -14.13 -21.65 2.38
C ARG A 144 -13.97 -22.27 3.76
N ASP A 145 -14.02 -21.48 4.79
CA ASP A 145 -13.94 -21.94 6.18
C ASP A 145 -15.35 -22.26 6.71
#